data_fd2ff27380a1ec275ebb36d8dc7b7411
#
_entry.id   fd2ff27380a1ec275ebb36d8dc7b7411
#
_cell.length_a   1.000
_cell.length_b   1.000
_cell.length_c   1.000
_cell.angle_alpha   90.00
_cell.angle_beta   90.00
_cell.angle_gamma   90.00
#
_symmetry.space_group_name_H-M   'P 1'
#
loop_
_entity.id
_entity.type
_entity.pdbx_description
1 polymer ?
#
loop_
_entity_poly.entity_id
_entity_poly.type
_entity_poly.pdbx_seq_one_letter_code
_entity_poly.pdbx_strand_id
1 'polypeptide(L)'
;MTSTFHPANGSFEFLDSTGYNRIPIVSWLKSNAQEGLGHAHKAGELVTLLGGHPSLKIGALLETEKHDIGDILRESLEHENGALAAYYDLLKISEGNSVLLEEFAREMLVQEELHLDEVNKMLRRPGEIEPFKE
;
A
#
# COMPACT_ATOMS: atom_id res chain seq x y z
N MET A 1 11.25 -12.16 10.46
CA MET A 1 10.46 -11.42 9.47
C MET A 1 9.54 -10.47 10.21
N THR A 2 9.93 -9.24 10.36
CA THR A 2 9.11 -8.19 10.96
C THR A 2 8.34 -7.51 9.85
N SER A 3 7.15 -8.00 9.53
CA SER A 3 6.21 -7.24 8.72
C SER A 3 5.74 -6.06 9.57
N THR A 4 6.36 -4.91 9.41
CA THR A 4 5.85 -3.66 9.93
C THR A 4 4.78 -3.17 8.99
N PHE A 5 3.55 -3.60 9.26
CA PHE A 5 2.39 -3.04 8.61
C PHE A 5 2.17 -1.61 9.11
N HIS A 6 1.98 -0.69 8.17
CA HIS A 6 1.69 0.71 8.44
C HIS A 6 0.30 1.07 7.93
N PRO A 7 -0.76 0.86 8.72
CA PRO A 7 -2.05 1.44 8.35
C PRO A 7 -2.06 2.96 8.47
N ALA A 8 -1.03 3.53 9.08
CA ALA A 8 -1.05 4.93 9.48
C ALA A 8 -0.78 5.92 8.34
N ASN A 9 0.04 5.59 7.34
CA ASN A 9 0.38 6.56 6.31
C ASN A 9 -0.81 6.92 5.41
N GLY A 10 -1.68 5.98 5.08
CA GLY A 10 -2.88 6.27 4.29
C GLY A 10 -4.09 6.72 5.12
N SER A 11 -4.08 6.50 6.45
CA SER A 11 -5.29 6.67 7.27
C SER A 11 -5.63 8.12 7.57
N PHE A 12 -4.67 9.04 7.57
CA PHE A 12 -4.86 10.44 7.95
C PHE A 12 -4.48 11.45 6.86
N GLU A 13 -3.74 11.06 5.84
CA GLU A 13 -3.36 11.91 4.70
C GLU A 13 -4.56 12.55 4.02
N PHE A 14 -5.72 11.88 4.02
CA PHE A 14 -6.94 12.43 3.46
C PHE A 14 -7.43 13.69 4.17
N LEU A 15 -7.04 13.93 5.43
CA LEU A 15 -7.44 15.13 6.17
C LEU A 15 -6.77 16.39 5.60
N ASP A 16 -5.58 16.24 5.05
CA ASP A 16 -4.79 17.35 4.50
C ASP A 16 -5.17 17.68 3.05
N SER A 17 -5.86 16.77 2.38
CA SER A 17 -6.31 16.97 1.00
C SER A 17 -7.33 18.11 0.90
N THR A 18 -7.05 19.09 0.04
CA THR A 18 -7.91 20.27 -0.22
C THR A 18 -8.13 20.47 -1.72
N GLY A 19 -9.09 21.33 -2.06
CA GLY A 19 -9.41 21.68 -3.43
C GLY A 19 -10.60 20.91 -4.01
N TYR A 20 -10.92 21.12 -5.28
CA TYR A 20 -12.12 20.58 -5.96
C TYR A 20 -12.15 19.05 -6.03
N ASN A 21 -11.01 18.40 -6.05
CA ASN A 21 -10.90 16.94 -6.12
C ASN A 21 -10.88 16.26 -4.74
N ARG A 22 -11.06 17.03 -3.67
CA ARG A 22 -11.02 16.51 -2.30
C ARG A 22 -11.97 15.32 -2.07
N ILE A 23 -13.23 15.45 -2.47
CA ILE A 23 -14.25 14.43 -2.16
C ILE A 23 -13.90 13.06 -2.75
N PRO A 24 -13.63 12.91 -4.07
CA PRO A 24 -13.24 11.61 -4.63
C PRO A 24 -11.90 11.10 -4.07
N ILE A 25 -10.92 11.97 -3.86
CA ILE A 25 -9.61 11.58 -3.32
C ILE A 25 -9.73 11.11 -1.87
N VAL A 26 -10.47 11.81 -1.04
CA VAL A 26 -10.71 11.40 0.37
C VAL A 26 -11.41 10.05 0.42
N SER A 27 -12.42 9.82 -0.43
CA SER A 27 -13.12 8.55 -0.50
C SER A 27 -12.20 7.42 -0.93
N TRP A 28 -11.37 7.65 -1.94
CA TRP A 28 -10.39 6.68 -2.45
C TRP A 28 -9.34 6.33 -1.38
N LEU A 29 -8.74 7.32 -0.72
CA LEU A 29 -7.76 7.11 0.36
C LEU A 29 -8.34 6.33 1.55
N LYS A 30 -9.60 6.64 1.93
CA LYS A 30 -10.30 5.89 2.98
C LYS A 30 -10.52 4.43 2.60
N SER A 31 -10.88 4.16 1.35
CA SER A 31 -11.04 2.80 0.85
C SER A 31 -9.73 2.03 0.89
N ASN A 32 -8.64 2.64 0.44
CA ASN A 32 -7.31 2.05 0.48
C ASN A 32 -6.84 1.77 1.92
N ALA A 33 -7.08 2.69 2.85
CA ALA A 33 -6.75 2.50 4.26
C ALA A 33 -7.52 1.31 4.87
N GLN A 34 -8.80 1.15 4.54
CA GLN A 34 -9.61 0.03 4.99
C GLN A 34 -9.14 -1.29 4.40
N GLU A 35 -8.77 -1.32 3.13
CA GLU A 35 -8.22 -2.49 2.45
C GLU A 35 -6.87 -2.88 3.05
N GLY A 36 -5.97 -1.91 3.24
CA GLY A 36 -4.69 -2.13 3.89
C GLY A 36 -4.81 -2.70 5.31
N LEU A 37 -5.82 -2.29 6.08
CA LEU A 37 -6.10 -2.87 7.38
C LEU A 37 -6.50 -4.35 7.26
N GLY A 38 -7.29 -4.70 6.25
CA GLY A 38 -7.64 -6.08 5.93
C GLY A 38 -6.41 -6.94 5.60
N HIS A 39 -5.49 -6.40 4.80
CA HIS A 39 -4.21 -7.07 4.48
C HIS A 39 -3.37 -7.31 5.73
N ALA A 40 -3.32 -6.35 6.65
CA ALA A 40 -2.60 -6.50 7.91
C ALA A 40 -3.17 -7.61 8.80
N HIS A 41 -4.48 -7.66 8.94
CA HIS A 41 -5.12 -8.73 9.69
C HIS A 41 -4.78 -10.09 9.09
N LYS A 42 -4.88 -10.24 7.77
CA LYS A 42 -4.53 -11.48 7.06
C LYS A 42 -3.06 -11.87 7.25
N ALA A 43 -2.14 -10.90 7.14
CA ALA A 43 -0.73 -11.13 7.39
C ALA A 43 -0.46 -11.53 8.84
N GLY A 44 -1.12 -10.87 9.80
CA GLY A 44 -1.03 -11.20 11.23
C GLY A 44 -1.48 -12.63 11.54
N GLU A 45 -2.60 -13.07 10.94
CA GLU A 45 -3.08 -14.46 11.06
C GLU A 45 -2.05 -15.46 10.50
N LEU A 46 -1.41 -15.15 9.36
CA LEU A 46 -0.37 -16.02 8.80
C LEU A 46 0.88 -16.08 9.68
N VAL A 47 1.28 -14.97 10.30
CA VAL A 47 2.40 -14.96 11.27
C VAL A 47 2.11 -15.86 12.45
N THR A 48 0.89 -15.80 13.01
CA THR A 48 0.49 -16.67 14.13
C THR A 48 0.38 -18.12 13.72
N LEU A 49 -0.13 -18.41 12.52
CA LEU A 49 -0.18 -19.76 11.96
C LEU A 49 1.22 -20.40 11.87
N LEU A 50 2.24 -19.60 11.56
CA LEU A 50 3.64 -20.03 11.51
C LEU A 50 4.31 -20.09 12.90
N GLY A 51 3.56 -19.85 13.98
CA GLY A 51 4.09 -19.85 15.35
C GLY A 51 4.83 -18.57 15.72
N GLY A 52 4.71 -17.53 14.93
CA GLY A 52 5.27 -16.21 15.22
C GLY A 52 4.33 -15.33 16.05
N HIS A 53 4.81 -14.13 16.37
CA HIS A 53 4.03 -13.10 17.05
C HIS A 53 4.07 -11.81 16.24
N PRO A 54 2.90 -11.28 15.80
CA PRO A 54 2.85 -10.02 15.09
C PRO A 54 3.41 -8.88 15.95
N SER A 55 4.24 -8.04 15.35
CA SER A 55 4.80 -6.88 16.06
C SER A 55 3.73 -5.82 16.27
N LEU A 56 3.67 -5.26 17.48
CA LEU A 56 2.83 -4.11 17.81
C LEU A 56 3.56 -2.77 17.56
N LYS A 57 4.79 -2.81 17.05
CA LYS A 57 5.56 -1.61 16.76
C LYS A 57 4.96 -0.90 15.56
N ILE A 58 4.82 0.41 15.70
CA ILE A 58 4.53 1.30 14.58
C ILE A 58 5.87 1.62 13.92
N GLY A 59 5.98 1.40 12.63
CA GLY A 59 7.19 1.74 11.90
C GLY A 59 7.30 3.25 11.64
N ALA A 60 8.36 3.69 10.94
CA ALA A 60 8.54 5.08 10.59
C ALA A 60 7.39 5.58 9.71
N LEU A 61 6.76 6.67 10.13
CA LEU A 61 5.73 7.35 9.35
C LEU A 61 6.41 8.37 8.44
N LEU A 62 5.95 8.45 7.20
CA LEU A 62 6.33 9.50 6.29
C LEU A 62 5.46 10.72 6.61
N GLU A 63 6.06 11.78 7.12
CA GLU A 63 5.38 13.00 7.54
C GLU A 63 6.04 14.17 6.82
N THR A 64 5.59 14.46 5.60
CA THR A 64 6.20 15.49 4.74
C THR A 64 5.52 16.84 4.88
N GLU A 65 4.37 16.90 5.54
CA GLU A 65 3.54 18.10 5.70
C GLU A 65 3.17 18.76 4.36
N LYS A 66 3.10 17.97 3.30
CA LYS A 66 2.65 18.42 1.98
C LYS A 66 1.15 18.23 1.83
N HIS A 67 0.48 19.22 1.28
CA HIS A 67 -0.99 19.27 1.22
C HIS A 67 -1.53 19.25 -0.23
N ASP A 68 -0.64 19.27 -1.22
CA ASP A 68 -1.04 19.12 -2.62
C ASP A 68 -1.40 17.66 -2.91
N ILE A 69 -2.52 17.45 -3.60
CA ILE A 69 -2.99 16.08 -3.94
C ILE A 69 -1.94 15.32 -4.74
N GLY A 70 -1.24 15.97 -5.65
CA GLY A 70 -0.17 15.35 -6.44
C GLY A 70 0.97 14.85 -5.56
N ASP A 71 1.37 15.61 -4.55
CA ASP A 71 2.40 15.20 -3.60
C ASP A 71 1.93 14.01 -2.73
N ILE A 72 0.69 14.04 -2.24
CA ILE A 72 0.08 12.94 -1.49
C ILE A 72 0.06 11.66 -2.33
N LEU A 73 -0.31 11.76 -3.62
CA LEU A 73 -0.30 10.63 -4.53
C LEU A 73 1.12 10.08 -4.81
N ARG A 74 2.14 10.94 -4.89
CA ARG A 74 3.54 10.50 -5.06
C ARG A 74 4.04 9.78 -3.81
N GLU A 75 3.69 10.26 -2.62
CA GLU A 75 3.99 9.57 -1.36
C GLU A 75 3.32 8.20 -1.30
N SER A 76 2.05 8.11 -1.72
CA SER A 76 1.34 6.84 -1.86
C SER A 76 2.05 5.90 -2.83
N LEU A 77 2.49 6.40 -3.98
CA LEU A 77 3.22 5.62 -4.98
C LEU A 77 4.53 5.03 -4.41
N GLU A 78 5.28 5.82 -3.66
CA GLU A 78 6.51 5.37 -2.99
C GLU A 78 6.22 4.27 -1.96
N HIS A 79 5.18 4.45 -1.16
CA HIS A 79 4.76 3.46 -0.17
C HIS A 79 4.35 2.14 -0.82
N GLU A 80 3.52 2.18 -1.86
CA GLU A 80 3.05 1.00 -2.61
C GLU A 80 4.22 0.25 -3.29
N ASN A 81 5.20 0.97 -3.83
CA ASN A 81 6.41 0.35 -4.38
C ASN A 81 7.21 -0.40 -3.31
N GLY A 82 7.27 0.12 -2.09
CA GLY A 82 7.89 -0.56 -0.96
C GLY A 82 7.14 -1.85 -0.57
N ALA A 83 5.81 -1.79 -0.53
CA ALA A 83 4.96 -2.95 -0.26
C ALA A 83 5.11 -4.03 -1.35
N LEU A 84 5.10 -3.62 -2.62
CA LEU A 84 5.29 -4.51 -3.76
C LEU A 84 6.63 -5.27 -3.65
N ALA A 85 7.72 -4.57 -3.35
CA ALA A 85 9.04 -5.19 -3.16
C ALA A 85 9.03 -6.22 -2.02
N ALA A 86 8.38 -5.91 -0.89
CA ALA A 86 8.26 -6.83 0.25
C ALA A 86 7.47 -8.10 -0.11
N TYR A 87 6.39 -8.00 -0.89
CA TYR A 87 5.63 -9.16 -1.34
C TYR A 87 6.37 -10.00 -2.38
N TYR A 88 7.18 -9.40 -3.26
CA TYR A 88 8.07 -10.15 -4.13
C TYR A 88 9.12 -10.93 -3.34
N ASP A 89 9.69 -10.35 -2.30
CA ASP A 89 10.63 -11.04 -1.41
C ASP A 89 9.94 -12.20 -0.68
N LEU A 90 8.72 -12.00 -0.20
CA LEU A 90 7.93 -13.06 0.42
C LEU A 90 7.66 -14.20 -0.57
N LEU A 91 7.24 -13.89 -1.80
CA LEU A 91 7.02 -14.89 -2.84
C LEU A 91 8.28 -15.71 -3.11
N LYS A 92 9.41 -15.05 -3.27
CA LYS A 92 10.71 -15.70 -3.52
C LYS A 92 11.11 -16.66 -2.40
N ILE A 93 10.86 -16.33 -1.15
CA ILE A 93 11.19 -17.18 0.01
C ILE A 93 10.20 -18.36 0.13
N SER A 94 8.93 -18.14 -0.20
CA SER A 94 7.87 -19.13 -0.04
C SER A 94 7.77 -20.11 -1.21
N GLU A 95 8.28 -19.75 -2.38
CA GLU A 95 8.18 -20.55 -3.59
C GLU A 95 8.83 -21.93 -3.41
N GLY A 96 8.04 -22.98 -3.67
CA GLY A 96 8.45 -24.37 -3.45
C GLY A 96 8.47 -24.81 -1.98
N ASN A 97 8.19 -23.93 -1.01
CA ASN A 97 8.22 -24.23 0.42
C ASN A 97 6.83 -24.20 1.07
N SER A 98 5.98 -23.27 0.67
CA SER A 98 4.64 -23.11 1.23
C SER A 98 3.66 -22.57 0.21
N VAL A 99 2.74 -23.40 -0.28
CA VAL A 99 1.68 -22.99 -1.20
C VAL A 99 0.80 -21.87 -0.60
N LEU A 100 0.52 -21.97 0.69
CA LEU A 100 -0.30 -20.96 1.38
C LEU A 100 0.35 -19.56 1.31
N LEU A 101 1.64 -19.47 1.58
CA LEU A 101 2.38 -18.20 1.53
C LEU A 101 2.61 -17.73 0.09
N GLU A 102 2.82 -18.63 -0.85
CA GLU A 102 2.90 -18.29 -2.27
C GLU A 102 1.60 -17.63 -2.76
N GLU A 103 0.45 -18.25 -2.49
CA GLU A 103 -0.84 -17.72 -2.91
C GLU A 103 -1.16 -16.38 -2.23
N PHE A 104 -0.85 -16.26 -0.94
CA PHE A 104 -0.98 -14.97 -0.25
C PHE A 104 -0.11 -13.89 -0.91
N ALA A 105 1.16 -14.18 -1.16
CA ALA A 105 2.07 -13.22 -1.78
C ALA A 105 1.61 -12.84 -3.19
N ARG A 106 1.14 -13.80 -4.00
CA ARG A 106 0.60 -13.53 -5.35
C ARG A 106 -0.66 -12.68 -5.30
N GLU A 107 -1.59 -12.97 -4.39
CA GLU A 107 -2.80 -12.17 -4.20
C GLU A 107 -2.45 -10.72 -3.85
N MET A 108 -1.52 -10.52 -2.90
CA MET A 108 -1.09 -9.19 -2.52
C MET A 108 -0.37 -8.45 -3.66
N LEU A 109 0.49 -9.13 -4.41
CA LEU A 109 1.15 -8.55 -5.58
C LEU A 109 0.16 -8.04 -6.62
N VAL A 110 -0.89 -8.82 -6.93
CA VAL A 110 -1.94 -8.38 -7.86
C VAL A 110 -2.61 -7.11 -7.36
N GLN A 111 -2.94 -7.03 -6.09
CA GLN A 111 -3.63 -5.87 -5.52
C GLN A 111 -2.73 -4.64 -5.51
N GLU A 112 -1.48 -4.77 -5.09
CA GLU A 112 -0.52 -3.66 -5.08
C GLU A 112 -0.21 -3.15 -6.49
N GLU A 113 -0.08 -4.03 -7.48
CA GLU A 113 0.12 -3.62 -8.87
C GLU A 113 -1.09 -2.85 -9.42
N LEU A 114 -2.32 -3.23 -9.07
CA LEU A 114 -3.53 -2.51 -9.45
C LEU A 114 -3.60 -1.13 -8.77
N HIS A 115 -3.23 -1.02 -7.50
CA HIS A 115 -3.15 0.27 -6.81
C HIS A 115 -2.10 1.18 -7.43
N LEU A 116 -0.91 0.66 -7.73
CA LEU A 116 0.15 1.41 -8.41
C LEU A 116 -0.32 1.93 -9.76
N ASP A 117 -1.03 1.12 -10.54
CA ASP A 117 -1.59 1.53 -11.83
C ASP A 117 -2.62 2.66 -11.66
N GLU A 118 -3.50 2.58 -10.65
CA GLU A 118 -4.47 3.64 -10.39
C GLU A 118 -3.79 4.96 -9.98
N VAL A 119 -2.83 4.91 -9.04
CA VAL A 119 -2.08 6.11 -8.63
C VAL A 119 -1.32 6.69 -9.82
N ASN A 120 -0.67 5.84 -10.61
CA ASN A 120 0.03 6.27 -11.82
C ASN A 120 -0.91 6.99 -12.80
N LYS A 121 -2.11 6.45 -13.03
CA LYS A 121 -3.13 7.08 -13.90
C LYS A 121 -3.62 8.42 -13.35
N MET A 122 -3.79 8.54 -12.04
CA MET A 122 -4.18 9.81 -11.41
C MET A 122 -3.10 10.89 -11.53
N LEU A 123 -1.83 10.52 -11.60
CA LEU A 123 -0.71 11.45 -11.77
C LEU A 123 -0.48 11.88 -13.23
N ARG A 124 -1.08 11.17 -14.19
CA ARG A 124 -0.99 11.55 -15.62
C ARG A 124 -1.80 12.82 -15.90
N ARG A 125 -1.41 13.56 -16.93
CA ARG A 125 -2.24 14.62 -17.46
C ARG A 125 -3.48 14.05 -18.14
N PRO A 126 -4.61 14.75 -18.11
CA PRO A 126 -5.81 14.29 -18.80
C PRO A 126 -5.53 13.98 -20.28
N GLY A 127 -5.87 12.77 -20.72
CA GLY A 127 -5.65 12.29 -22.09
C GLY A 127 -4.29 11.63 -22.36
N GLU A 128 -3.34 11.66 -21.43
CA GLU A 128 -2.08 10.93 -21.57
C GLU A 128 -2.27 9.43 -21.34
N ILE A 129 -1.73 8.61 -22.24
CA ILE A 129 -1.71 7.13 -22.13
C ILE A 129 -0.37 6.61 -21.61
N GLU A 130 0.70 7.36 -21.79
CA GLU A 130 2.01 6.96 -21.27
C GLU A 130 2.04 6.94 -19.75
N PRO A 131 2.74 5.96 -19.14
CA PRO A 131 2.93 5.92 -17.69
C PRO A 131 3.56 7.22 -17.17
N PHE A 132 3.09 7.67 -16.01
CA PHE A 132 3.73 8.76 -15.29
C PHE A 132 5.18 8.39 -14.96
N LYS A 133 6.09 9.30 -15.26
CA LYS A 133 7.52 9.20 -14.91
C LYS A 133 7.89 10.47 -14.16
N GLU A 134 8.57 10.30 -13.03
CA GLU A 134 9.17 11.41 -12.29
C GLU A 134 10.26 12.12 -13.08
#